data_f2c6c9f727d80b16d8538d7651e6b1e9
#
_entry.id   f2c6c9f727d80b16d8538d7651e6b1e9
#
_cell.length_a   1.000
_cell.length_b   1.000
_cell.length_c   1.000
_cell.angle_alpha   90.00
_cell.angle_beta   90.00
_cell.angle_gamma   90.00
#
_symmetry.space_group_name_H-M   'P 1'
#
loop_
_entity.id
_entity.type
_entity.pdbx_description
1 polymer ?
#
loop_
_entity_poly.entity_id
_entity_poly.type
_entity_poly.pdbx_seq_one_letter_code
_entity_poly.pdbx_strand_id
1 'polypeptide(L)'
;MFELREYQSHFLEQILFKINLVDKLCCQLPTGAGKTIIFTSLAKKLDKNILILVDSEDLVNQTYKTFLKIGLDVSKFESANKIFPINKIVICMVETLHNRLKKKSTLIDKFNFIIVDECHVFSHLKVLDYAKSTKVIGFTATPVRLKRIKFYKCNECNTEYTFIKDIDHPTHCGYEMKVWTKEETMSDVYDDIVVGVGIDYLIENDYLVDEELYSISVNTSNLKTDETGEFTSKSIAETYEKEEIQIDILHNYEQLCFGKKTMIFTASTKVNLLIYEMFKEKGYNVKMYDSVNNDKKERKPLIRWFENERDAILLNVSCFTKGFDVDDVEAIIMARPTASLSLFIQIAGRGARITKKIFKDKFIFIDGGGNSDRLGMWSDKTRDWEKIFFNGLKPPKQLKESLDDINECKQCGFLKMKSEKKCSNCNYEEPIIEVEEKEVEIVTNQITAVKVKQIYPSGEKIIKYVQSINEDINFAFKILINQTFDLFVKNKVTFGSYIQSLNNGKFDKRINKILGEPFIKIINALPSKTNRTLAFLKTKLKDKLQQYYDKIQ
;
A
#
# COMPACT_ATOMS: atom_id res chain seq x y z
N MET A 1 -16.84 -26.23 9.13
CA MET A 1 -15.53 -26.43 8.46
C MET A 1 -15.34 -25.18 7.61
N PHE A 2 -14.19 -24.52 7.65
CA PHE A 2 -13.95 -23.40 6.73
C PHE A 2 -13.79 -23.97 5.34
N GLU A 3 -14.67 -23.56 4.45
CA GLU A 3 -14.54 -23.84 3.02
C GLU A 3 -13.56 -22.83 2.44
N LEU A 4 -12.47 -23.32 1.84
CA LEU A 4 -11.49 -22.45 1.19
C LEU A 4 -12.12 -21.90 -0.10
N ARG A 5 -11.87 -20.63 -0.37
CA ARG A 5 -12.16 -20.04 -1.68
C ARG A 5 -11.30 -20.71 -2.75
N GLU A 6 -11.75 -20.67 -4.00
CA GLU A 6 -11.05 -21.34 -5.11
C GLU A 6 -9.57 -20.94 -5.19
N TYR A 7 -9.27 -19.64 -5.18
CA TYR A 7 -7.89 -19.16 -5.21
C TYR A 7 -7.06 -19.60 -3.99
N GLN A 8 -7.68 -19.74 -2.82
CA GLN A 8 -7.00 -20.22 -1.62
C GLN A 8 -6.64 -21.70 -1.73
N SER A 9 -7.53 -22.51 -2.32
CA SER A 9 -7.31 -23.92 -2.57
C SER A 9 -6.17 -24.13 -3.55
N HIS A 10 -6.19 -23.40 -4.66
CA HIS A 10 -5.14 -23.43 -5.68
C HIS A 10 -3.78 -23.00 -5.12
N PHE A 11 -3.74 -21.91 -4.37
CA PHE A 11 -2.53 -21.43 -3.72
C PHE A 11 -1.97 -22.44 -2.71
N LEU A 12 -2.83 -23.09 -1.94
CA LEU A 12 -2.43 -24.14 -1.01
C LEU A 12 -1.81 -25.35 -1.73
N GLU A 13 -2.34 -25.75 -2.88
CA GLU A 13 -1.78 -26.84 -3.70
C GLU A 13 -0.38 -26.47 -4.24
N GLN A 14 -0.19 -25.24 -4.70
CA GLN A 14 1.12 -24.75 -5.13
C GLN A 14 2.15 -24.79 -3.99
N ILE A 15 1.76 -24.37 -2.77
CA ILE A 15 2.62 -24.45 -1.59
C ILE A 15 3.00 -25.91 -1.29
N LEU A 16 2.03 -26.82 -1.27
CA LEU A 16 2.26 -28.25 -1.00
C LEU A 16 3.17 -28.89 -2.05
N PHE A 17 3.08 -28.47 -3.30
CA PHE A 17 3.99 -28.92 -4.35
C PHE A 17 5.42 -28.39 -4.13
N LYS A 18 5.57 -27.07 -4.02
CA LYS A 18 6.89 -26.42 -3.94
C LYS A 18 7.67 -26.75 -2.67
N ILE A 19 7.01 -26.93 -1.53
CA ILE A 19 7.72 -27.25 -0.27
C ILE A 19 8.41 -28.62 -0.29
N ASN A 20 8.07 -29.49 -1.24
CA ASN A 20 8.81 -30.74 -1.46
C ASN A 20 10.13 -30.50 -2.20
N LEU A 21 10.26 -29.39 -2.93
CA LEU A 21 11.42 -29.10 -3.78
C LEU A 21 12.46 -28.21 -3.08
N VAL A 22 12.04 -27.43 -2.06
CA VAL A 22 12.90 -26.46 -1.37
C VAL A 22 12.78 -26.60 0.14
N ASP A 23 13.74 -26.04 0.89
CA ASP A 23 13.73 -26.06 2.35
C ASP A 23 13.06 -24.81 2.94
N LYS A 24 13.18 -23.67 2.28
CA LYS A 24 12.63 -22.39 2.73
C LYS A 24 11.79 -21.76 1.62
N LEU A 25 10.47 -21.78 1.78
CA LEU A 25 9.51 -21.27 0.79
C LEU A 25 8.88 -19.98 1.29
N CYS A 26 8.91 -18.93 0.45
CA CYS A 26 8.15 -17.70 0.66
C CYS A 26 6.77 -17.81 -0.02
N CYS A 27 5.71 -17.40 0.68
CA CYS A 27 4.33 -17.40 0.20
C CYS A 27 3.78 -15.98 0.22
N GLN A 28 3.69 -15.34 -0.94
CA GLN A 28 3.15 -13.99 -1.07
C GLN A 28 1.65 -14.04 -1.29
N LEU A 29 0.90 -13.33 -0.45
CA LEU A 29 -0.54 -13.14 -0.61
C LEU A 29 -0.97 -11.82 0.05
N PRO A 30 -1.81 -10.98 -0.59
CA PRO A 30 -2.21 -9.67 -0.08
C PRO A 30 -2.79 -9.69 1.33
N THR A 31 -2.74 -8.53 2.00
CA THR A 31 -3.47 -8.31 3.24
C THR A 31 -4.98 -8.45 2.96
N GLY A 32 -5.70 -9.18 3.82
CA GLY A 32 -7.13 -9.45 3.62
C GLY A 32 -7.45 -10.69 2.79
N ALA A 33 -6.49 -11.29 2.08
CA ALA A 33 -6.70 -12.51 1.30
C ALA A 33 -6.81 -13.81 2.13
N GLY A 34 -6.72 -13.73 3.46
CA GLY A 34 -6.92 -14.88 4.35
C GLY A 34 -5.68 -15.75 4.58
N LYS A 35 -4.49 -15.17 4.63
CA LYS A 35 -3.22 -15.88 4.94
C LYS A 35 -3.35 -16.85 6.11
N THR A 36 -3.96 -16.40 7.24
CA THR A 36 -4.14 -17.22 8.43
C THR A 36 -4.99 -18.46 8.16
N ILE A 37 -6.03 -18.36 7.35
CA ILE A 37 -6.90 -19.49 6.97
C ILE A 37 -6.10 -20.49 6.13
N ILE A 38 -5.29 -19.99 5.19
CA ILE A 38 -4.48 -20.84 4.32
C ILE A 38 -3.43 -21.60 5.11
N PHE A 39 -2.63 -20.94 5.97
CA PHE A 39 -1.62 -21.67 6.72
C PHE A 39 -2.21 -22.59 7.81
N THR A 40 -3.42 -22.27 8.32
CA THR A 40 -4.14 -23.20 9.20
C THR A 40 -4.58 -24.46 8.43
N SER A 41 -5.08 -24.29 7.20
CA SER A 41 -5.44 -25.41 6.31
C SER A 41 -4.21 -26.19 5.85
N LEU A 42 -3.08 -25.51 5.62
CA LEU A 42 -1.79 -26.12 5.34
C LEU A 42 -1.34 -27.00 6.51
N ALA A 43 -1.38 -26.49 7.72
CA ALA A 43 -1.02 -27.22 8.93
C ALA A 43 -1.87 -28.50 9.10
N LYS A 44 -3.16 -28.42 8.80
CA LYS A 44 -4.07 -29.58 8.81
C LYS A 44 -3.70 -30.63 7.76
N LYS A 45 -3.36 -30.18 6.53
CA LYS A 45 -2.98 -31.12 5.43
C LYS A 45 -1.63 -31.76 5.67
N LEU A 46 -0.67 -31.03 6.24
CA LEU A 46 0.67 -31.57 6.55
C LEU A 46 0.63 -32.64 7.65
N ASP A 47 -0.23 -32.50 8.63
CA ASP A 47 -0.37 -33.40 9.81
C ASP A 47 0.97 -33.79 10.44
N LYS A 48 1.82 -32.80 10.64
CA LYS A 48 3.18 -32.94 11.20
C LYS A 48 3.34 -32.07 12.43
N ASN A 49 4.51 -32.16 13.08
CA ASN A 49 4.87 -31.22 14.14
C ASN A 49 5.22 -29.86 13.53
N ILE A 50 4.45 -28.82 13.86
CA ILE A 50 4.55 -27.50 13.26
C ILE A 50 4.73 -26.44 14.35
N LEU A 51 5.72 -25.59 14.16
CA LEU A 51 5.91 -24.37 14.93
C LEU A 51 5.41 -23.18 14.13
N ILE A 52 4.56 -22.36 14.74
CA ILE A 52 4.03 -21.14 14.10
C ILE A 52 4.61 -19.92 14.83
N LEU A 53 5.30 -19.09 14.09
CA LEU A 53 5.94 -17.87 14.58
C LEU A 53 5.14 -16.65 14.15
N VAL A 54 4.84 -15.80 15.10
CA VAL A 54 4.14 -14.52 14.90
C VAL A 54 4.83 -13.41 15.70
N ASP A 55 4.61 -12.14 15.33
CA ASP A 55 5.33 -11.01 15.91
C ASP A 55 4.69 -10.43 17.18
N SER A 56 3.42 -10.71 17.48
CA SER A 56 2.71 -10.09 18.59
C SER A 56 1.80 -11.05 19.34
N GLU A 57 1.50 -10.70 20.61
CA GLU A 57 0.58 -11.46 21.44
C GLU A 57 -0.85 -11.49 20.88
N ASP A 58 -1.30 -10.39 20.27
CA ASP A 58 -2.61 -10.33 19.61
C ASP A 58 -2.70 -11.32 18.46
N LEU A 59 -1.63 -11.43 17.64
CA LEU A 59 -1.53 -12.41 16.56
C LEU A 59 -1.46 -13.85 17.09
N VAL A 60 -0.76 -14.10 18.22
CA VAL A 60 -0.77 -15.44 18.89
C VAL A 60 -2.22 -15.81 19.21
N ASN A 61 -2.96 -14.90 19.85
CA ASN A 61 -4.33 -15.16 20.28
C ASN A 61 -5.30 -15.31 19.09
N GLN A 62 -5.17 -14.50 18.07
CA GLN A 62 -5.98 -14.57 16.84
C GLN A 62 -5.73 -15.90 16.10
N THR A 63 -4.48 -16.24 15.86
CA THR A 63 -4.07 -17.49 15.22
C THR A 63 -4.54 -18.69 16.01
N TYR A 64 -4.33 -18.72 17.30
CA TYR A 64 -4.78 -19.78 18.20
C TYR A 64 -6.29 -20.03 18.10
N LYS A 65 -7.10 -18.96 18.17
CA LYS A 65 -8.56 -19.07 17.99
C LYS A 65 -8.95 -19.65 16.63
N THR A 66 -8.22 -19.30 15.55
CA THR A 66 -8.49 -19.79 14.21
C THR A 66 -8.21 -21.29 14.12
N PHE A 67 -7.11 -21.77 14.71
CA PHE A 67 -6.76 -23.20 14.77
C PHE A 67 -7.78 -24.02 15.56
N LEU A 68 -8.22 -23.52 16.71
CA LEU A 68 -9.27 -24.16 17.50
C LEU A 68 -10.60 -24.31 16.74
N LYS A 69 -10.98 -23.29 15.97
CA LYS A 69 -12.25 -23.31 15.17
C LYS A 69 -12.31 -24.44 14.17
N ILE A 70 -11.17 -24.95 13.69
CA ILE A 70 -11.10 -26.09 12.76
C ILE A 70 -10.74 -27.41 13.42
N GLY A 71 -10.72 -27.43 14.77
CA GLY A 71 -10.54 -28.65 15.56
C GLY A 71 -9.12 -29.20 15.60
N LEU A 72 -8.10 -28.34 15.41
CA LEU A 72 -6.69 -28.77 15.51
C LEU A 72 -6.20 -28.72 16.97
N ASP A 73 -5.40 -29.73 17.33
CA ASP A 73 -4.71 -29.77 18.64
C ASP A 73 -3.53 -28.81 18.62
N VAL A 74 -3.70 -27.65 19.25
CA VAL A 74 -2.77 -26.55 19.23
C VAL A 74 -2.55 -25.96 20.62
N SER A 75 -1.33 -25.56 20.91
CA SER A 75 -0.97 -24.85 22.15
C SER A 75 -0.29 -23.52 21.85
N LYS A 76 -0.47 -22.57 22.78
CA LYS A 76 0.33 -21.35 22.82
C LYS A 76 1.55 -21.55 23.70
N PHE A 77 2.67 -20.99 23.28
CA PHE A 77 3.86 -20.87 24.10
C PHE A 77 4.15 -19.39 24.38
N GLU A 78 3.86 -18.98 25.59
CA GLU A 78 3.98 -17.60 26.07
C GLU A 78 5.14 -17.45 27.06
N SER A 79 5.56 -16.22 27.34
CA SER A 79 6.69 -15.94 28.24
C SER A 79 6.49 -16.51 29.66
N ALA A 80 5.25 -16.57 30.14
CA ALA A 80 4.87 -17.12 31.45
C ALA A 80 4.98 -18.66 31.51
N ASN A 81 4.97 -19.36 30.38
CA ASN A 81 5.05 -20.81 30.38
C ASN A 81 6.44 -21.30 30.80
N LYS A 82 6.51 -22.11 31.84
CA LYS A 82 7.77 -22.74 32.31
C LYS A 82 8.19 -23.94 31.46
N ILE A 83 7.20 -24.69 30.95
CA ILE A 83 7.39 -25.93 30.21
C ILE A 83 6.98 -25.70 28.77
N PHE A 84 7.80 -26.21 27.83
CA PHE A 84 7.49 -26.16 26.41
C PHE A 84 6.37 -27.15 26.06
N PRO A 85 5.32 -26.77 25.31
CA PRO A 85 4.20 -27.63 24.98
C PRO A 85 4.61 -28.89 24.20
N ILE A 86 3.90 -29.98 24.43
CA ILE A 86 4.10 -31.26 23.74
C ILE A 86 3.24 -31.45 22.50
N ASN A 87 2.26 -30.56 22.29
CA ASN A 87 1.31 -30.63 21.17
C ASN A 87 2.02 -30.62 19.82
N LYS A 88 1.38 -31.20 18.80
CA LYS A 88 1.88 -31.21 17.43
C LYS A 88 2.06 -29.80 16.87
N ILE A 89 1.13 -28.89 17.20
CA ILE A 89 1.18 -27.51 16.71
C ILE A 89 1.38 -26.57 17.89
N VAL A 90 2.41 -25.74 17.79
CA VAL A 90 2.74 -24.73 18.82
C VAL A 90 2.81 -23.36 18.17
N ILE A 91 2.05 -22.40 18.71
CA ILE A 91 2.09 -21.00 18.30
C ILE A 91 2.89 -20.20 19.32
N CYS A 92 3.84 -19.42 18.87
CA CYS A 92 4.74 -18.67 19.72
C CYS A 92 5.13 -17.32 19.12
N MET A 93 5.35 -16.34 20.00
CA MET A 93 6.04 -15.12 19.58
C MET A 93 7.52 -15.39 19.30
N VAL A 94 8.03 -14.76 18.26
CA VAL A 94 9.45 -14.86 17.87
C VAL A 94 10.40 -14.56 19.02
N GLU A 95 10.21 -13.42 19.72
CA GLU A 95 11.08 -13.01 20.81
C GLU A 95 11.01 -13.97 22.01
N THR A 96 9.82 -14.49 22.31
CA THR A 96 9.65 -15.48 23.39
C THR A 96 10.45 -16.75 23.10
N LEU A 97 10.35 -17.27 21.89
CA LEU A 97 11.05 -18.48 21.48
C LEU A 97 12.57 -18.25 21.42
N HIS A 98 13.01 -17.14 20.81
CA HIS A 98 14.44 -16.81 20.73
C HIS A 98 15.12 -16.76 22.10
N ASN A 99 14.47 -16.15 23.10
CA ASN A 99 14.99 -16.11 24.46
C ASN A 99 15.07 -17.49 25.12
N ARG A 100 14.23 -18.44 24.71
CA ARG A 100 14.30 -19.84 25.17
C ARG A 100 15.38 -20.64 24.44
N LEU A 101 15.52 -20.43 23.13
CA LEU A 101 16.53 -21.12 22.31
C LEU A 101 17.96 -20.76 22.74
N LYS A 102 18.21 -19.53 23.19
CA LYS A 102 19.49 -19.16 23.83
C LYS A 102 19.87 -20.04 25.00
N LYS A 103 18.88 -20.56 25.74
CA LYS A 103 19.10 -21.44 26.91
C LYS A 103 19.08 -22.91 26.54
N LYS A 104 18.30 -23.31 25.55
CA LYS A 104 18.14 -24.69 25.09
C LYS A 104 17.82 -24.69 23.58
N SER A 105 18.86 -24.81 22.77
CA SER A 105 18.77 -24.76 21.30
C SER A 105 17.94 -25.90 20.69
N THR A 106 17.92 -27.06 21.33
CA THR A 106 17.22 -28.27 20.86
C THR A 106 15.71 -28.24 20.95
N LEU A 107 15.10 -27.14 21.47
CA LEU A 107 13.63 -27.01 21.56
C LEU A 107 12.94 -27.05 20.20
N ILE A 108 13.65 -26.65 19.15
CA ILE A 108 13.10 -26.54 17.79
C ILE A 108 13.19 -27.86 17.00
N ASP A 109 14.07 -28.78 17.40
CA ASP A 109 14.40 -30.01 16.65
C ASP A 109 13.22 -30.98 16.47
N LYS A 110 12.21 -30.88 17.33
CA LYS A 110 11.01 -31.72 17.23
C LYS A 110 10.07 -31.34 16.10
N PHE A 111 10.22 -30.15 15.50
CA PHE A 111 9.32 -29.63 14.47
C PHE A 111 9.81 -30.01 13.08
N ASN A 112 8.90 -30.51 12.25
CA ASN A 112 9.15 -30.79 10.85
C ASN A 112 9.06 -29.53 10.00
N PHE A 113 8.18 -28.58 10.40
CA PHE A 113 7.92 -27.33 9.71
C PHE A 113 7.88 -26.15 10.68
N ILE A 114 8.36 -25.00 10.19
CA ILE A 114 8.16 -23.70 10.82
C ILE A 114 7.33 -22.86 9.85
N ILE A 115 6.18 -22.39 10.29
CA ILE A 115 5.38 -21.41 9.57
C ILE A 115 5.65 -20.04 10.20
N VAL A 116 6.03 -19.06 9.37
CA VAL A 116 6.33 -17.70 9.81
C VAL A 116 5.29 -16.74 9.20
N ASP A 117 4.52 -16.07 10.05
CA ASP A 117 3.64 -14.97 9.59
C ASP A 117 4.43 -13.67 9.50
N GLU A 118 4.14 -12.85 8.49
CA GLU A 118 4.87 -11.63 8.15
C GLU A 118 6.38 -11.85 8.02
N CYS A 119 6.77 -12.82 7.20
CA CYS A 119 8.14 -13.32 7.08
C CYS A 119 9.16 -12.30 6.51
N HIS A 120 8.72 -11.15 6.03
CA HIS A 120 9.58 -10.02 5.66
C HIS A 120 10.21 -9.33 6.87
N VAL A 121 9.71 -9.57 8.09
CA VAL A 121 10.23 -8.97 9.33
C VAL A 121 11.46 -9.74 9.81
N PHE A 122 12.50 -9.01 10.21
CA PHE A 122 13.81 -9.60 10.55
C PHE A 122 13.87 -10.41 11.85
N SER A 123 12.94 -10.17 12.78
CA SER A 123 12.98 -10.79 14.11
C SER A 123 13.04 -12.31 14.04
N HIS A 124 12.34 -12.93 13.08
CA HIS A 124 12.27 -14.38 12.95
C HIS A 124 13.59 -15.05 12.52
N LEU A 125 14.49 -14.33 11.85
CA LEU A 125 15.81 -14.88 11.45
C LEU A 125 16.60 -15.37 12.66
N LYS A 126 16.50 -14.67 13.80
CA LYS A 126 17.12 -15.07 15.06
C LYS A 126 16.69 -16.46 15.51
N VAL A 127 15.52 -16.93 15.10
CA VAL A 127 14.99 -18.28 15.37
C VAL A 127 15.40 -19.24 14.28
N LEU A 128 15.36 -18.81 13.01
CA LEU A 128 15.72 -19.66 11.86
C LEU A 128 17.19 -20.10 11.89
N ASP A 129 18.08 -19.34 12.51
CA ASP A 129 19.48 -19.73 12.72
C ASP A 129 19.64 -21.03 13.50
N TYR A 130 18.64 -21.40 14.33
CA TYR A 130 18.61 -22.67 15.05
C TYR A 130 17.93 -23.80 14.26
N ALA A 131 17.22 -23.50 13.17
CA ALA A 131 16.38 -24.43 12.42
C ALA A 131 17.13 -25.04 11.22
N LYS A 132 18.24 -25.73 11.45
CA LYS A 132 19.12 -26.18 10.37
C LYS A 132 18.56 -27.32 9.49
N SER A 133 17.63 -28.11 10.01
CA SER A 133 17.03 -29.28 9.32
C SER A 133 15.51 -29.20 9.21
N THR A 134 14.91 -28.07 9.59
CA THR A 134 13.46 -27.88 9.59
C THR A 134 13.03 -27.07 8.38
N LYS A 135 12.04 -27.53 7.65
CA LYS A 135 11.49 -26.76 6.52
C LYS A 135 10.74 -25.50 6.99
N VAL A 136 10.93 -24.41 6.28
CA VAL A 136 10.36 -23.09 6.63
C VAL A 136 9.40 -22.62 5.56
N ILE A 137 8.20 -22.19 5.98
CA ILE A 137 7.18 -21.64 5.10
C ILE A 137 6.82 -20.23 5.62
N GLY A 138 7.30 -19.21 4.93
CA GLY A 138 7.06 -17.81 5.30
C GLY A 138 5.88 -17.23 4.55
N PHE A 139 4.94 -16.61 5.25
CA PHE A 139 3.82 -15.87 4.66
C PHE A 139 4.02 -14.37 4.77
N THR A 140 3.76 -13.64 3.71
CA THR A 140 3.81 -12.17 3.70
C THR A 140 2.90 -11.58 2.64
N ALA A 141 2.47 -10.34 2.86
CA ALA A 141 1.82 -9.56 1.80
C ALA A 141 2.85 -8.92 0.86
N THR A 142 4.04 -8.69 1.35
CA THR A 142 5.10 -7.93 0.66
C THR A 142 6.43 -8.64 0.84
N PRO A 143 6.90 -9.41 -0.14
CA PRO A 143 8.19 -10.09 -0.08
C PRO A 143 9.35 -9.11 -0.36
N VAL A 144 9.44 -8.05 0.47
CA VAL A 144 10.42 -6.97 0.35
C VAL A 144 11.20 -6.86 1.65
N ARG A 145 12.51 -6.71 1.55
CA ARG A 145 13.38 -6.39 2.67
C ARG A 145 14.02 -5.03 2.44
N LEU A 146 14.02 -4.19 3.46
CA LEU A 146 14.75 -2.93 3.50
C LEU A 146 15.96 -3.12 4.41
N LYS A 147 16.99 -3.77 3.90
CA LYS A 147 18.28 -3.82 4.59
C LYS A 147 19.38 -3.65 3.58
N ARG A 148 20.26 -2.72 3.85
CA ARG A 148 21.51 -2.55 3.11
C ARG A 148 22.62 -3.25 3.87
N ILE A 149 23.31 -4.15 3.20
CA ILE A 149 24.49 -4.81 3.74
C ILE A 149 25.71 -4.15 3.12
N LYS A 150 26.62 -3.66 3.96
CA LYS A 150 27.92 -3.16 3.53
C LYS A 150 28.87 -4.33 3.32
N PHE A 151 29.44 -4.40 2.15
CA PHE A 151 30.50 -5.32 1.80
C PHE A 151 31.80 -4.56 1.66
N TYR A 152 32.86 -5.20 2.07
CA TYR A 152 34.21 -4.65 2.05
C TYR A 152 35.06 -5.59 1.22
N LYS A 153 35.64 -5.09 0.12
CA LYS A 153 36.47 -5.89 -0.79
C LYS A 153 37.91 -5.42 -0.72
N CYS A 154 38.81 -6.37 -0.50
CA CYS A 154 40.22 -6.12 -0.62
C CYS A 154 40.63 -6.12 -2.10
N ASN A 155 41.30 -5.03 -2.55
CA ASN A 155 41.74 -4.93 -3.94
C ASN A 155 42.91 -5.85 -4.27
N GLU A 156 43.70 -6.27 -3.26
CA GLU A 156 44.85 -7.16 -3.47
C GLU A 156 44.45 -8.64 -3.58
N CYS A 157 43.71 -9.16 -2.60
CA CYS A 157 43.37 -10.57 -2.56
C CYS A 157 41.94 -10.88 -3.07
N ASN A 158 41.18 -9.87 -3.48
CA ASN A 158 39.79 -9.97 -3.90
C ASN A 158 38.82 -10.62 -2.89
N THR A 159 39.24 -10.78 -1.63
CA THR A 159 38.38 -11.35 -0.59
C THR A 159 37.34 -10.34 -0.16
N GLU A 160 36.10 -10.79 -0.02
CA GLU A 160 34.96 -9.99 0.41
C GLU A 160 34.61 -10.30 1.86
N TYR A 161 34.31 -9.27 2.63
CA TYR A 161 33.93 -9.36 4.04
C TYR A 161 32.64 -8.62 4.29
N THR A 162 31.85 -9.12 5.25
CA THR A 162 30.73 -8.40 5.84
C THR A 162 31.01 -8.23 7.33
N PHE A 163 30.87 -7.03 7.85
CA PHE A 163 31.05 -6.78 9.29
C PHE A 163 29.70 -6.53 9.95
N ILE A 164 29.57 -7.02 11.19
CA ILE A 164 28.35 -6.85 12.00
C ILE A 164 28.17 -5.39 12.45
N LYS A 165 29.28 -4.64 12.54
CA LYS A 165 29.30 -3.21 12.86
C LYS A 165 30.04 -2.47 11.77
N ASP A 166 29.62 -1.24 11.49
CA ASP A 166 30.37 -0.35 10.62
C ASP A 166 31.78 -0.13 11.18
N ILE A 167 32.75 -0.29 10.30
CA ILE A 167 34.15 -0.01 10.59
C ILE A 167 34.55 1.15 9.72
N ASP A 168 35.01 2.21 10.36
CA ASP A 168 35.61 3.35 9.66
C ASP A 168 36.97 2.90 9.10
N HIS A 169 37.14 3.11 7.78
CA HIS A 169 38.39 2.79 7.06
C HIS A 169 38.95 1.37 7.30
N PRO A 170 38.18 0.31 7.00
CA PRO A 170 38.65 -1.05 7.16
C PRO A 170 39.83 -1.32 6.23
N THR A 171 40.89 -1.94 6.76
CA THR A 171 42.12 -2.28 6.02
C THR A 171 42.29 -3.79 5.94
N HIS A 172 42.77 -4.29 4.81
CA HIS A 172 43.19 -5.68 4.60
C HIS A 172 44.39 -5.73 3.65
N CYS A 173 45.34 -6.65 3.88
CA CYS A 173 46.57 -6.73 3.13
C CYS A 173 47.39 -5.40 3.12
N GLY A 174 47.21 -4.57 4.13
CA GLY A 174 47.90 -3.24 4.24
C GLY A 174 47.25 -2.11 3.44
N TYR A 175 46.13 -2.34 2.79
CA TYR A 175 45.41 -1.33 1.99
C TYR A 175 43.99 -1.13 2.50
N GLU A 176 43.45 0.06 2.26
CA GLU A 176 42.03 0.38 2.54
C GLU A 176 41.12 -0.45 1.62
N MET A 177 40.07 -1.05 2.22
CA MET A 177 39.15 -1.88 1.49
C MET A 177 38.13 -1.02 0.75
N LYS A 178 37.77 -1.44 -0.46
CA LYS A 178 36.67 -0.83 -1.20
C LYS A 178 35.34 -1.22 -0.58
N VAL A 179 34.54 -0.20 -0.25
CA VAL A 179 33.21 -0.39 0.34
C VAL A 179 32.13 -0.30 -0.73
N TRP A 180 31.20 -1.24 -0.72
CA TRP A 180 29.99 -1.18 -1.53
C TRP A 180 28.78 -1.72 -0.75
N THR A 181 27.59 -1.27 -1.13
CA THR A 181 26.34 -1.69 -0.47
C THR A 181 25.48 -2.50 -1.42
N LYS A 182 24.94 -3.60 -0.92
CA LYS A 182 23.93 -4.42 -1.59
C LYS A 182 22.65 -4.38 -0.78
N GLU A 183 21.50 -4.21 -1.44
CA GLU A 183 20.21 -4.42 -0.79
C GLU A 183 19.98 -5.93 -0.61
N GLU A 184 19.69 -6.36 0.61
CA GLU A 184 19.32 -7.73 0.90
C GLU A 184 17.94 -8.01 0.33
N THR A 185 17.80 -9.09 -0.43
CA THR A 185 16.53 -9.51 -1.02
C THR A 185 15.89 -10.63 -0.18
N MET A 186 14.62 -10.93 -0.43
CA MET A 186 13.99 -12.08 0.22
C MET A 186 14.61 -13.41 -0.23
N SER A 187 15.16 -13.48 -1.45
CA SER A 187 15.88 -14.64 -1.97
C SER A 187 17.23 -14.92 -1.27
N ASP A 188 17.75 -13.97 -0.51
CA ASP A 188 18.91 -14.22 0.37
C ASP A 188 18.54 -15.07 1.62
N VAL A 189 17.23 -15.26 1.89
CA VAL A 189 16.73 -15.99 3.06
C VAL A 189 15.87 -17.19 2.69
N TYR A 190 15.05 -17.05 1.64
CA TYR A 190 14.13 -18.08 1.15
C TYR A 190 14.58 -18.54 -0.23
N ASP A 191 14.47 -19.85 -0.49
CA ASP A 191 14.98 -20.49 -1.72
C ASP A 191 14.09 -20.19 -2.94
N ASP A 192 12.76 -20.09 -2.72
CA ASP A 192 11.78 -19.85 -3.78
C ASP A 192 10.53 -19.13 -3.24
N ILE A 193 9.67 -18.68 -4.14
CA ILE A 193 8.43 -17.98 -3.83
C ILE A 193 7.22 -18.61 -4.54
N VAL A 194 6.08 -18.65 -3.85
CA VAL A 194 4.76 -18.81 -4.46
C VAL A 194 4.05 -17.47 -4.39
N VAL A 195 3.65 -16.94 -5.53
CA VAL A 195 2.88 -15.69 -5.64
C VAL A 195 1.41 -16.04 -5.81
N GLY A 196 0.56 -15.53 -4.93
CA GLY A 196 -0.88 -15.73 -5.00
C GLY A 196 -1.58 -14.69 -5.86
N VAL A 197 -2.90 -14.58 -5.69
CA VAL A 197 -3.70 -13.58 -6.42
C VAL A 197 -3.33 -12.15 -6.05
N GLY A 198 -3.49 -11.21 -6.97
CA GLY A 198 -3.26 -9.78 -6.75
C GLY A 198 -4.37 -9.11 -5.94
N ILE A 199 -4.13 -7.87 -5.51
CA ILE A 199 -5.16 -7.04 -4.85
C ILE A 199 -6.31 -6.76 -5.82
N ASP A 200 -6.02 -6.52 -7.09
CA ASP A 200 -7.00 -6.34 -8.16
C ASP A 200 -7.99 -7.51 -8.27
N TYR A 201 -7.47 -8.73 -8.27
CA TYR A 201 -8.33 -9.94 -8.27
C TYR A 201 -9.28 -9.94 -7.06
N LEU A 202 -8.77 -9.56 -5.88
CA LEU A 202 -9.59 -9.53 -4.66
C LEU A 202 -10.67 -8.44 -4.71
N ILE A 203 -10.38 -7.30 -5.35
CA ILE A 203 -11.35 -6.22 -5.56
C ILE A 203 -12.38 -6.64 -6.63
N GLU A 204 -11.95 -7.20 -7.75
CA GLU A 204 -12.83 -7.63 -8.85
C GLU A 204 -13.80 -8.76 -8.44
N ASN A 205 -13.44 -9.54 -7.43
CA ASN A 205 -14.27 -10.62 -6.89
C ASN A 205 -14.97 -10.27 -5.57
N ASP A 206 -15.08 -9.00 -5.21
CA ASP A 206 -15.77 -8.52 -4.01
C ASP A 206 -15.21 -9.13 -2.70
N TYR A 207 -13.90 -9.35 -2.63
CA TYR A 207 -13.22 -9.77 -1.40
C TYR A 207 -12.56 -8.61 -0.66
N LEU A 208 -12.26 -7.52 -1.37
CA LEU A 208 -11.77 -6.24 -0.86
C LEU A 208 -12.47 -5.10 -1.60
N VAL A 209 -12.45 -3.91 -1.01
CA VAL A 209 -12.88 -2.68 -1.69
C VAL A 209 -11.66 -1.88 -2.15
N ASP A 210 -11.85 -1.12 -3.23
CA ASP A 210 -10.81 -0.27 -3.82
C ASP A 210 -10.60 1.01 -3.01
N GLU A 211 -9.42 1.63 -3.18
CA GLU A 211 -9.14 2.94 -2.59
C GLU A 211 -9.68 4.10 -3.44
N GLU A 212 -10.18 5.12 -2.76
CA GLU A 212 -10.35 6.46 -3.31
C GLU A 212 -9.21 7.33 -2.77
N LEU A 213 -8.12 7.45 -3.58
CA LEU A 213 -6.88 8.09 -3.16
C LEU A 213 -6.97 9.61 -3.27
N TYR A 214 -6.57 10.28 -2.19
CA TYR A 214 -6.33 11.71 -2.10
C TYR A 214 -4.92 11.97 -1.59
N SER A 215 -4.31 13.08 -2.01
CA SER A 215 -2.98 13.47 -1.55
C SER A 215 -3.02 14.84 -0.88
N ILE A 216 -2.30 14.98 0.23
CA ILE A 216 -2.00 16.26 0.86
C ILE A 216 -0.60 16.65 0.38
N SER A 217 -0.46 17.87 -0.15
CA SER A 217 0.83 18.38 -0.58
C SER A 217 1.70 18.72 0.62
N VAL A 218 2.62 17.82 0.98
CA VAL A 218 3.62 18.06 2.02
C VAL A 218 4.99 18.16 1.36
N ASN A 219 5.72 19.22 1.69
CA ASN A 219 7.09 19.37 1.20
C ASN A 219 8.01 18.33 1.87
N THR A 220 8.34 17.30 1.12
CA THR A 220 9.18 16.17 1.57
C THR A 220 10.66 16.32 1.20
N SER A 221 11.09 17.43 0.61
CA SER A 221 12.46 17.65 0.14
C SER A 221 13.52 17.60 1.27
N ASN A 222 13.13 17.92 2.50
CA ASN A 222 14.00 17.93 3.68
C ASN A 222 14.04 16.58 4.42
N LEU A 223 13.31 15.58 3.96
CA LEU A 223 13.32 14.24 4.57
C LEU A 223 14.67 13.56 4.31
N LYS A 224 15.28 13.07 5.39
CA LYS A 224 16.55 12.33 5.36
C LYS A 224 16.27 10.86 5.64
N THR A 225 16.96 9.98 4.94
CA THR A 225 16.89 8.53 5.18
C THR A 225 18.03 8.08 6.07
N ASP A 226 17.79 7.02 6.85
CA ASP A 226 18.80 6.29 7.60
C ASP A 226 19.53 5.25 6.73
N GLU A 227 20.38 4.43 7.34
CA GLU A 227 21.15 3.38 6.66
C GLU A 227 20.27 2.27 6.06
N THR A 228 19.04 2.08 6.57
CA THR A 228 18.08 1.13 6.03
C THR A 228 17.33 1.66 4.82
N GLY A 229 17.43 2.97 4.57
CA GLY A 229 16.67 3.68 3.53
C GLY A 229 15.31 4.18 4.01
N GLU A 230 14.92 3.96 5.29
CA GLU A 230 13.71 4.55 5.87
C GLU A 230 13.99 6.00 6.31
N PHE A 231 12.95 6.82 6.39
CA PHE A 231 13.10 8.21 6.83
C PHE A 231 13.41 8.31 8.30
N THR A 232 14.36 9.20 8.65
CA THR A 232 14.77 9.40 10.05
C THR A 232 13.64 10.06 10.86
N SER A 233 13.43 9.59 12.08
CA SER A 233 12.41 10.15 12.99
C SER A 233 12.57 11.66 13.19
N LYS A 234 13.82 12.17 13.17
CA LYS A 234 14.12 13.60 13.31
C LYS A 234 13.60 14.41 12.12
N SER A 235 13.93 14.01 10.88
CA SER A 235 13.48 14.75 9.69
C SER A 235 11.96 14.68 9.51
N ILE A 236 11.34 13.56 9.90
CA ILE A 236 9.88 13.41 9.93
C ILE A 236 9.27 14.39 10.93
N ALA A 237 9.80 14.45 12.17
CA ALA A 237 9.29 15.35 13.20
C ALA A 237 9.39 16.82 12.77
N GLU A 238 10.56 17.25 12.28
CA GLU A 238 10.79 18.61 11.78
C GLU A 238 9.78 19.03 10.67
N THR A 239 9.29 18.07 9.91
CA THR A 239 8.30 18.32 8.83
C THR A 239 6.88 18.34 9.36
N TYR A 240 6.46 17.32 10.13
CA TYR A 240 5.06 17.12 10.51
C TYR A 240 4.63 17.81 11.82
N GLU A 241 5.57 18.39 12.57
CA GLU A 241 5.26 19.24 13.72
C GLU A 241 4.79 20.66 13.33
N LYS A 242 4.84 21.00 12.05
CA LYS A 242 4.33 22.27 11.54
C LYS A 242 2.80 22.33 11.61
N GLU A 243 2.29 23.40 12.18
CA GLU A 243 0.85 23.61 12.39
C GLU A 243 0.05 23.56 11.09
N GLU A 244 0.60 24.08 10.00
CA GLU A 244 -0.01 24.09 8.67
C GLU A 244 -0.40 22.68 8.22
N ILE A 245 0.48 21.68 8.40
CA ILE A 245 0.23 20.29 8.01
C ILE A 245 -0.88 19.68 8.87
N GLN A 246 -0.94 20.03 10.15
CA GLN A 246 -1.97 19.53 11.06
C GLN A 246 -3.35 20.11 10.70
N ILE A 247 -3.40 21.40 10.33
CA ILE A 247 -4.60 22.06 9.81
C ILE A 247 -5.05 21.42 8.51
N ASP A 248 -4.13 21.09 7.60
CA ASP A 248 -4.46 20.42 6.34
C ASP A 248 -5.03 19.01 6.58
N ILE A 249 -4.50 18.26 7.55
CA ILE A 249 -5.03 16.95 7.93
C ILE A 249 -6.47 17.08 8.46
N LEU A 250 -6.72 18.03 9.35
CA LEU A 250 -8.06 18.30 9.88
C LEU A 250 -9.02 18.72 8.78
N HIS A 251 -8.61 19.66 7.92
CA HIS A 251 -9.44 20.16 6.82
C HIS A 251 -9.81 19.04 5.84
N ASN A 252 -8.85 18.17 5.48
CA ASN A 252 -9.13 17.04 4.61
C ASN A 252 -10.04 16.00 5.28
N TYR A 253 -9.93 15.80 6.59
CA TYR A 253 -10.89 14.99 7.33
C TYR A 253 -12.29 15.57 7.25
N GLU A 254 -12.45 16.86 7.51
CA GLU A 254 -13.75 17.56 7.45
C GLU A 254 -14.40 17.52 6.05
N GLN A 255 -13.60 17.61 5.00
CA GLN A 255 -14.06 17.58 3.61
C GLN A 255 -14.44 16.19 3.10
N LEU A 256 -13.69 15.16 3.48
CA LEU A 256 -13.74 13.84 2.85
C LEU A 256 -14.21 12.72 3.79
N CYS A 257 -13.90 12.84 5.08
CA CYS A 257 -14.05 11.76 6.04
C CYS A 257 -15.07 12.05 7.16
N PHE A 258 -15.71 13.21 7.15
CA PHE A 258 -16.64 13.61 8.21
C PHE A 258 -17.73 12.56 8.45
N GLY A 259 -17.89 12.15 9.72
CA GLY A 259 -18.86 11.12 10.14
C GLY A 259 -18.49 9.68 9.76
N LYS A 260 -17.29 9.45 9.22
CA LYS A 260 -16.78 8.11 8.85
C LYS A 260 -15.83 7.58 9.90
N LYS A 261 -15.88 6.27 10.13
CA LYS A 261 -14.91 5.57 10.96
C LYS A 261 -13.51 5.69 10.35
N THR A 262 -12.64 6.45 11.00
CA THR A 262 -11.36 6.89 10.44
C THR A 262 -10.18 6.44 11.28
N MET A 263 -9.12 5.93 10.64
CA MET A 263 -7.82 5.72 11.29
C MET A 263 -6.81 6.75 10.76
N ILE A 264 -6.10 7.40 11.68
CA ILE A 264 -5.03 8.35 11.35
C ILE A 264 -3.70 7.78 11.84
N PHE A 265 -2.77 7.56 10.91
CA PHE A 265 -1.42 7.09 11.19
C PHE A 265 -0.46 8.26 11.19
N THR A 266 0.07 8.61 12.35
CA THR A 266 0.89 9.79 12.55
C THR A 266 2.39 9.48 12.54
N ALA A 267 3.19 10.52 12.35
CA ALA A 267 4.64 10.42 12.19
C ALA A 267 5.39 10.19 13.52
N SER A 268 4.89 10.77 14.63
CA SER A 268 5.51 10.69 15.95
C SER A 268 4.47 10.82 17.06
N THR A 269 4.85 10.49 18.29
CA THR A 269 3.99 10.67 19.47
C THR A 269 3.60 12.13 19.70
N LYS A 270 4.50 13.07 19.41
CA LYS A 270 4.23 14.49 19.51
C LYS A 270 3.21 14.95 18.47
N VAL A 271 3.37 14.57 17.20
CA VAL A 271 2.40 14.84 16.13
C VAL A 271 1.05 14.19 16.42
N ASN A 272 1.07 12.98 16.99
CA ASN A 272 -0.13 12.27 17.41
C ASN A 272 -0.93 13.07 18.43
N LEU A 273 -0.26 13.62 19.45
CA LEU A 273 -0.87 14.46 20.47
C LEU A 273 -1.42 15.77 19.90
N LEU A 274 -0.64 16.48 19.07
CA LEU A 274 -1.05 17.76 18.49
C LEU A 274 -2.32 17.61 17.64
N ILE A 275 -2.37 16.60 16.78
CA ILE A 275 -3.57 16.32 15.96
C ILE A 275 -4.73 15.88 16.86
N TYR A 276 -4.48 15.06 17.88
CA TYR A 276 -5.51 14.63 18.83
C TYR A 276 -6.19 15.82 19.53
N GLU A 277 -5.40 16.75 20.07
CA GLU A 277 -5.95 17.93 20.78
C GLU A 277 -6.78 18.81 19.81
N MET A 278 -6.31 19.03 18.57
CA MET A 278 -7.03 19.78 17.57
C MET A 278 -8.40 19.14 17.22
N PHE A 279 -8.45 17.82 17.04
CA PHE A 279 -9.71 17.11 16.77
C PHE A 279 -10.65 17.12 18.00
N LYS A 280 -10.09 17.00 19.19
CA LYS A 280 -10.84 17.04 20.46
C LYS A 280 -11.45 18.41 20.72
N GLU A 281 -10.71 19.49 20.47
CA GLU A 281 -11.22 20.88 20.58
C GLU A 281 -12.40 21.15 19.63
N LYS A 282 -12.42 20.53 18.47
CA LYS A 282 -13.54 20.54 17.53
C LYS A 282 -14.73 19.68 17.97
N GLY A 283 -14.60 18.91 19.04
CA GLY A 283 -15.66 18.05 19.58
C GLY A 283 -15.84 16.72 18.86
N TYR A 284 -14.86 16.26 18.07
CA TYR A 284 -14.92 14.97 17.38
C TYR A 284 -14.76 13.80 18.36
N ASN A 285 -15.38 12.64 18.02
CA ASN A 285 -15.25 11.39 18.77
C ASN A 285 -13.90 10.74 18.48
N VAL A 286 -12.85 11.25 19.13
CA VAL A 286 -11.46 10.93 18.86
C VAL A 286 -10.76 10.31 20.05
N LYS A 287 -9.94 9.28 19.81
CA LYS A 287 -8.96 8.75 20.78
C LYS A 287 -7.63 8.51 20.10
N MET A 288 -6.58 8.50 20.91
CA MET A 288 -5.22 8.23 20.43
C MET A 288 -4.58 7.07 21.19
N TYR A 289 -3.60 6.44 20.56
CA TYR A 289 -2.78 5.39 21.15
C TYR A 289 -1.36 5.42 20.59
N ASP A 290 -0.40 5.38 21.48
CA ASP A 290 0.99 5.10 21.15
C ASP A 290 1.62 4.20 22.21
N SER A 291 2.70 3.49 21.84
CA SER A 291 3.34 2.51 22.74
C SER A 291 4.20 3.12 23.84
N VAL A 292 4.43 4.44 23.81
CA VAL A 292 5.25 5.15 24.78
C VAL A 292 4.41 5.66 25.94
N ASN A 293 3.24 6.23 25.63
CA ASN A 293 2.40 6.93 26.60
C ASN A 293 1.23 6.07 27.14
N ASN A 294 0.89 4.97 26.45
CA ASN A 294 -0.24 4.13 26.85
C ASN A 294 0.19 2.77 27.39
N ASP A 295 -0.48 2.31 28.46
CA ASP A 295 -0.32 0.93 28.96
C ASP A 295 -0.94 -0.05 27.94
N LYS A 296 -0.30 -1.21 27.78
CA LYS A 296 -0.84 -2.33 26.98
C LYS A 296 -2.26 -2.74 27.39
N LYS A 297 -2.63 -2.53 28.65
CA LYS A 297 -3.99 -2.81 29.16
C LYS A 297 -5.05 -1.92 28.54
N GLU A 298 -4.71 -0.70 28.12
CA GLU A 298 -5.64 0.26 27.51
C GLU A 298 -5.98 -0.12 26.06
N ARG A 299 -5.14 -0.93 25.41
CA ARG A 299 -5.30 -1.31 24.00
C ARG A 299 -6.62 -2.04 23.74
N LYS A 300 -6.98 -3.03 24.55
CA LYS A 300 -8.23 -3.80 24.36
C LYS A 300 -9.51 -2.97 24.55
N PRO A 301 -9.65 -2.16 25.62
CA PRO A 301 -10.76 -1.23 25.75
C PRO A 301 -10.87 -0.23 24.60
N LEU A 302 -9.74 0.28 24.11
CA LEU A 302 -9.71 1.21 22.99
C LEU A 302 -10.21 0.56 21.68
N ILE A 303 -9.77 -0.66 21.38
CA ILE A 303 -10.24 -1.40 20.21
C ILE A 303 -11.75 -1.63 20.30
N ARG A 304 -12.29 -2.03 21.47
CA ARG A 304 -13.73 -2.20 21.67
C ARG A 304 -14.51 -0.91 21.46
N TRP A 305 -13.98 0.22 21.95
CA TRP A 305 -14.59 1.51 21.69
C TRP A 305 -14.62 1.79 20.18
N PHE A 306 -13.51 1.62 19.48
CA PHE A 306 -13.43 1.87 18.05
C PHE A 306 -14.33 0.92 17.23
N GLU A 307 -14.51 -0.33 17.67
CA GLU A 307 -15.44 -1.27 17.05
C GLU A 307 -16.91 -0.84 17.19
N ASN A 308 -17.29 -0.25 18.33
CA ASN A 308 -18.69 0.05 18.64
C ASN A 308 -19.15 1.43 18.17
N GLU A 309 -18.24 2.40 18.10
CA GLU A 309 -18.57 3.76 17.67
C GLU A 309 -18.51 3.88 16.17
N ARG A 310 -19.52 4.52 15.56
CA ARG A 310 -19.62 4.61 14.10
C ARG A 310 -18.71 5.67 13.50
N ASP A 311 -18.61 6.83 14.14
CA ASP A 311 -17.84 8.00 13.71
C ASP A 311 -16.50 8.14 14.42
N ALA A 312 -16.01 7.02 15.00
CA ALA A 312 -14.79 7.00 15.77
C ALA A 312 -13.56 7.36 14.94
N ILE A 313 -12.72 8.21 15.51
CA ILE A 313 -11.42 8.58 14.94
C ILE A 313 -10.33 8.01 15.85
N LEU A 314 -9.50 7.13 15.29
CA LEU A 314 -8.40 6.52 16.04
C LEU A 314 -7.06 6.99 15.49
N LEU A 315 -6.36 7.82 16.28
CA LEU A 315 -5.00 8.23 15.99
C LEU A 315 -3.99 7.24 16.56
N ASN A 316 -2.94 6.94 15.82
CA ASN A 316 -1.89 6.06 16.30
C ASN A 316 -0.54 6.26 15.62
N VAL A 317 0.53 5.88 16.34
CA VAL A 317 1.90 5.84 15.82
C VAL A 317 2.25 4.38 15.50
N SER A 318 1.87 3.90 14.32
CA SER A 318 2.16 2.54 13.80
C SER A 318 1.70 1.35 14.67
N CYS A 319 0.94 1.59 15.76
CA CYS A 319 0.57 0.54 16.72
C CYS A 319 -0.50 -0.42 16.20
N PHE A 320 -1.28 -0.02 15.21
CA PHE A 320 -2.39 -0.80 14.63
C PHE A 320 -2.14 -1.26 13.19
N THR A 321 -0.89 -1.27 12.77
CA THR A 321 -0.50 -1.81 11.47
C THR A 321 -0.62 -3.33 11.40
N LYS A 322 -0.46 -4.02 12.55
CA LYS A 322 -0.57 -5.48 12.69
C LYS A 322 -1.51 -5.88 13.83
N GLY A 323 -2.15 -7.04 13.72
CA GLY A 323 -2.99 -7.59 14.80
C GLY A 323 -4.24 -6.76 15.15
N PHE A 324 -4.71 -5.91 14.23
CA PHE A 324 -5.91 -5.10 14.37
C PHE A 324 -6.97 -5.59 13.39
N ASP A 325 -8.14 -5.98 13.88
CA ASP A 325 -9.15 -6.70 13.10
C ASP A 325 -10.52 -5.99 13.13
N VAL A 326 -10.53 -4.70 12.89
CA VAL A 326 -11.76 -3.91 12.67
C VAL A 326 -11.99 -3.81 11.16
N ASP A 327 -13.16 -4.24 10.69
CA ASP A 327 -13.47 -4.42 9.27
C ASP A 327 -14.26 -3.24 8.66
N ASP A 328 -14.86 -2.41 9.50
CA ASP A 328 -15.73 -1.29 9.11
C ASP A 328 -15.01 0.07 9.06
N VAL A 329 -13.70 0.08 8.91
CA VAL A 329 -12.92 1.30 8.70
C VAL A 329 -13.21 1.86 7.31
N GLU A 330 -13.71 3.10 7.24
CA GLU A 330 -14.13 3.76 6.00
C GLU A 330 -13.07 4.70 5.43
N ALA A 331 -12.19 5.22 6.30
CA ALA A 331 -11.16 6.16 5.89
C ALA A 331 -9.82 5.89 6.60
N ILE A 332 -8.75 6.06 5.85
CA ILE A 332 -7.36 6.02 6.33
C ILE A 332 -6.70 7.34 5.99
N ILE A 333 -6.12 8.00 6.98
CA ILE A 333 -5.26 9.17 6.79
C ILE A 333 -3.85 8.78 7.17
N MET A 334 -2.94 8.76 6.20
CA MET A 334 -1.53 8.46 6.43
C MET A 334 -0.74 9.76 6.57
N ALA A 335 -0.77 10.33 7.77
CA ALA A 335 -0.08 11.57 8.14
C ALA A 335 1.41 11.31 8.47
N ARG A 336 2.07 10.52 7.62
CA ARG A 336 3.49 10.19 7.74
C ARG A 336 4.09 9.73 6.42
N PRO A 337 5.37 10.07 6.14
CA PRO A 337 6.10 9.48 5.04
C PRO A 337 6.63 8.09 5.45
N THR A 338 6.84 7.24 4.45
CA THR A 338 7.60 5.99 4.61
C THR A 338 8.27 5.59 3.30
N ALA A 339 9.42 4.95 3.40
CA ALA A 339 10.05 4.25 2.29
C ALA A 339 9.66 2.76 2.27
N SER A 340 8.99 2.29 3.33
CA SER A 340 8.59 0.88 3.47
C SER A 340 7.30 0.59 2.71
N LEU A 341 7.41 -0.12 1.59
CA LEU A 341 6.24 -0.63 0.84
C LEU A 341 5.37 -1.54 1.72
N SER A 342 5.97 -2.34 2.60
CA SER A 342 5.24 -3.20 3.53
C SER A 342 4.36 -2.39 4.48
N LEU A 343 4.91 -1.34 5.08
CA LEU A 343 4.16 -0.47 6.00
C LEU A 343 3.03 0.25 5.27
N PHE A 344 3.30 0.79 4.08
CA PHE A 344 2.31 1.46 3.24
C PHE A 344 1.13 0.53 2.90
N ILE A 345 1.41 -0.67 2.39
CA ILE A 345 0.38 -1.65 2.02
C ILE A 345 -0.40 -2.14 3.24
N GLN A 346 0.25 -2.34 4.40
CA GLN A 346 -0.44 -2.75 5.62
C GLN A 346 -1.37 -1.68 6.17
N ILE A 347 -0.97 -0.40 6.12
CA ILE A 347 -1.79 0.74 6.56
C ILE A 347 -3.01 0.87 5.64
N ALA A 348 -2.81 0.98 4.32
CA ALA A 348 -3.91 1.15 3.37
C ALA A 348 -4.88 -0.04 3.41
N GLY A 349 -4.36 -1.27 3.52
CA GLY A 349 -5.17 -2.48 3.62
C GLY A 349 -6.10 -2.57 4.84
N ARG A 350 -5.96 -1.66 5.83
CA ARG A 350 -6.94 -1.55 6.94
C ARG A 350 -8.29 -1.01 6.47
N GLY A 351 -8.28 -0.11 5.49
CA GLY A 351 -9.50 0.42 4.89
C GLY A 351 -10.17 -0.51 3.87
N ALA A 352 -9.43 -1.43 3.30
CA ALA A 352 -9.91 -2.22 2.16
C ALA A 352 -10.85 -3.39 2.51
N ARG A 353 -11.04 -3.73 3.77
CA ARG A 353 -11.85 -4.89 4.18
C ARG A 353 -13.32 -4.69 3.90
N ILE A 354 -13.98 -5.74 3.42
CA ILE A 354 -15.43 -5.81 3.30
C ILE A 354 -16.03 -6.18 4.65
N THR A 355 -17.14 -5.53 4.98
CA THR A 355 -17.90 -5.77 6.20
C THR A 355 -19.39 -5.89 5.92
N LYS A 356 -20.11 -6.58 6.81
CA LYS A 356 -21.58 -6.63 6.78
C LYS A 356 -22.23 -5.53 7.63
N LYS A 357 -21.43 -4.75 8.37
CA LYS A 357 -21.92 -3.72 9.31
C LYS A 357 -22.34 -2.45 8.58
N ILE A 358 -21.67 -2.12 7.50
CA ILE A 358 -21.91 -0.93 6.68
C ILE A 358 -21.79 -1.28 5.21
N PHE A 359 -22.46 -0.52 4.36
CA PHE A 359 -22.20 -0.57 2.92
C PHE A 359 -20.91 0.22 2.62
N LYS A 360 -19.96 -0.44 1.98
CA LYS A 360 -18.67 0.15 1.62
C LYS A 360 -18.26 -0.42 0.25
N ASP A 361 -18.26 0.42 -0.77
CA ASP A 361 -17.81 0.11 -2.13
C ASP A 361 -16.37 0.55 -2.38
N LYS A 362 -15.92 1.55 -1.61
CA LYS A 362 -14.54 2.07 -1.58
C LYS A 362 -14.19 2.51 -0.17
N PHE A 363 -12.90 2.68 0.08
CA PHE A 363 -12.43 3.39 1.27
C PHE A 363 -11.66 4.65 0.86
N ILE A 364 -11.75 5.68 1.68
CA ILE A 364 -11.01 6.92 1.46
C ILE A 364 -9.59 6.73 1.97
N PHE A 365 -8.61 6.97 1.10
CA PHE A 365 -7.21 6.95 1.49
C PHE A 365 -6.58 8.33 1.24
N ILE A 366 -6.21 9.01 2.34
CA ILE A 366 -5.55 10.32 2.28
C ILE A 366 -4.06 10.12 2.56
N ASP A 367 -3.24 10.28 1.52
CA ASP A 367 -1.79 10.20 1.61
C ASP A 367 -1.19 11.57 1.92
N GLY A 368 -0.86 11.80 3.18
CA GLY A 368 -0.17 13.00 3.65
C GLY A 368 1.36 12.85 3.69
N GLY A 369 1.91 11.81 3.08
CA GLY A 369 3.34 11.54 3.06
C GLY A 369 3.96 11.48 1.68
N GLY A 370 3.18 11.65 0.58
CA GLY A 370 3.63 11.42 -0.78
C GLY A 370 4.11 9.98 -1.00
N ASN A 371 3.50 9.04 -0.29
CA ASN A 371 3.91 7.64 -0.32
C ASN A 371 3.50 6.96 -1.61
N SER A 372 2.30 7.27 -2.10
CA SER A 372 1.76 6.76 -3.37
C SER A 372 2.60 7.15 -4.59
N ASP A 373 3.19 8.36 -4.58
CA ASP A 373 4.10 8.81 -5.63
C ASP A 373 5.41 8.01 -5.64
N ARG A 374 5.90 7.65 -4.45
CA ARG A 374 7.15 6.90 -4.30
C ARG A 374 7.00 5.39 -4.44
N LEU A 375 5.89 4.83 -3.97
CA LEU A 375 5.69 3.39 -3.80
C LEU A 375 4.63 2.81 -4.75
N GLY A 376 3.96 3.67 -5.53
CA GLY A 376 2.79 3.30 -6.32
C GLY A 376 1.52 3.22 -5.49
N MET A 377 0.37 3.12 -6.15
CA MET A 377 -0.93 2.97 -5.48
C MET A 377 -0.99 1.68 -4.66
N TRP A 378 -1.85 1.62 -3.64
CA TRP A 378 -2.05 0.39 -2.87
C TRP A 378 -2.51 -0.77 -3.75
N SER A 379 -3.45 -0.53 -4.67
CA SER A 379 -4.00 -1.50 -5.61
C SER A 379 -3.17 -1.69 -6.89
N ASP A 380 -1.91 -1.23 -6.92
CA ASP A 380 -1.06 -1.28 -8.12
C ASP A 380 -0.91 -2.71 -8.64
N LYS A 381 -1.42 -2.93 -9.87
CA LYS A 381 -1.44 -4.20 -10.60
C LYS A 381 -0.09 -4.58 -11.20
N THR A 382 0.82 -3.61 -11.31
CA THR A 382 2.10 -3.79 -12.03
C THR A 382 3.20 -4.38 -11.15
N ARG A 383 2.92 -4.62 -9.86
CA ARG A 383 3.90 -5.19 -8.93
C ARG A 383 4.20 -6.65 -9.26
N ASP A 384 5.34 -6.88 -9.83
CA ASP A 384 5.90 -8.21 -10.09
C ASP A 384 6.60 -8.72 -8.82
N TRP A 385 5.85 -9.42 -7.97
CA TRP A 385 6.35 -9.91 -6.69
C TRP A 385 7.48 -10.95 -6.81
N GLU A 386 7.47 -11.74 -7.87
CA GLU A 386 8.54 -12.69 -8.14
C GLU A 386 9.85 -11.97 -8.46
N LYS A 387 9.79 -10.98 -9.33
CA LYS A 387 10.95 -10.13 -9.66
C LYS A 387 11.45 -9.35 -8.45
N ILE A 388 10.54 -8.81 -7.63
CA ILE A 388 10.89 -8.10 -6.40
C ILE A 388 11.55 -9.04 -5.39
N PHE A 389 11.07 -10.26 -5.27
CA PHE A 389 11.64 -11.27 -4.39
C PHE A 389 13.11 -11.55 -4.71
N PHE A 390 13.45 -11.72 -5.98
CA PHE A 390 14.83 -12.03 -6.42
C PHE A 390 15.73 -10.80 -6.54
N ASN A 391 15.20 -9.65 -6.93
CA ASN A 391 16.01 -8.48 -7.32
C ASN A 391 15.87 -7.27 -6.37
N GLY A 392 15.03 -7.38 -5.34
CA GLY A 392 14.68 -6.25 -4.48
C GLY A 392 13.71 -5.27 -5.13
N LEU A 393 13.24 -4.32 -4.32
CA LEU A 393 12.42 -3.21 -4.79
C LEU A 393 13.35 -2.20 -5.49
N LYS A 394 13.36 -2.21 -6.80
CA LYS A 394 13.98 -1.08 -7.51
C LYS A 394 13.11 0.15 -7.22
N PRO A 395 13.71 1.28 -6.78
CA PRO A 395 12.97 2.52 -6.77
C PRO A 395 12.35 2.66 -8.15
N PRO A 396 11.08 3.11 -8.27
CA PRO A 396 10.52 3.43 -9.55
C PRO A 396 11.61 4.24 -10.26
N LYS A 397 11.99 3.85 -11.49
CA LYS A 397 12.82 4.73 -12.29
C LYS A 397 12.14 6.07 -12.10
N GLN A 398 12.80 6.98 -11.40
CA GLN A 398 12.32 8.34 -11.40
C GLN A 398 12.07 8.59 -12.86
N LEU A 399 10.79 8.67 -13.24
CA LEU A 399 10.43 9.35 -14.45
C LEU A 399 11.12 10.67 -14.23
N LYS A 400 12.31 10.84 -14.84
CA LYS A 400 13.10 12.08 -14.77
C LYS A 400 12.30 13.25 -15.37
N GLU A 401 11.08 12.97 -15.71
CA GLU A 401 10.03 13.85 -16.15
C GLU A 401 8.89 13.72 -15.15
N SER A 402 9.02 14.37 -13.99
CA SER A 402 7.89 14.58 -13.11
C SER A 402 6.87 15.44 -13.88
N LEU A 403 5.58 15.25 -13.62
CA LEU A 403 4.55 16.18 -14.14
C LEU A 403 4.85 17.62 -13.70
N ASP A 404 5.66 17.80 -12.65
CA ASP A 404 6.18 19.09 -12.20
C ASP A 404 7.19 19.72 -13.19
N ASP A 405 7.77 18.94 -14.12
CA ASP A 405 8.68 19.44 -15.15
C ASP A 405 7.96 19.84 -16.44
N ILE A 406 6.63 19.75 -16.49
CA ILE A 406 5.81 20.10 -17.64
C ILE A 406 5.04 21.40 -17.37
N ASN A 407 5.16 22.36 -18.29
CA ASN A 407 4.38 23.60 -18.31
C ASN A 407 3.49 23.68 -19.54
N GLU A 408 2.32 24.33 -19.39
CA GLU A 408 1.54 24.75 -20.55
C GLU A 408 2.16 25.99 -21.19
N CYS A 409 2.31 25.95 -22.51
CA CYS A 409 2.66 27.16 -23.26
C CYS A 409 1.56 28.22 -23.11
N LYS A 410 1.91 29.40 -22.61
CA LYS A 410 0.94 30.49 -22.36
C LYS A 410 0.24 30.99 -23.63
N GLN A 411 0.83 30.77 -24.81
CA GLN A 411 0.25 31.22 -26.07
C GLN A 411 -0.68 30.20 -26.74
N CYS A 412 -0.34 28.90 -26.70
CA CYS A 412 -1.11 27.88 -27.45
C CYS A 412 -1.61 26.69 -26.61
N GLY A 413 -1.35 26.66 -25.31
CA GLY A 413 -1.76 25.58 -24.41
C GLY A 413 -1.02 24.25 -24.65
N PHE A 414 0.04 24.22 -25.45
CA PHE A 414 0.83 23.01 -25.69
C PHE A 414 1.68 22.69 -24.46
N LEU A 415 1.69 21.41 -24.04
CA LEU A 415 2.51 20.97 -22.92
C LEU A 415 3.96 20.84 -23.38
N LYS A 416 4.85 21.57 -22.72
CA LYS A 416 6.30 21.55 -22.96
C LYS A 416 7.05 21.28 -21.65
N MET A 417 8.28 20.78 -21.74
CA MET A 417 9.15 20.68 -20.60
C MET A 417 9.50 22.07 -20.06
N LYS A 418 9.60 22.24 -18.74
CA LYS A 418 10.07 23.49 -18.11
C LYS A 418 11.46 23.90 -18.61
N SER A 419 12.29 22.92 -19.00
CA SER A 419 13.60 23.13 -19.58
C SER A 419 13.57 23.66 -21.03
N GLU A 420 12.43 23.54 -21.74
CA GLU A 420 12.27 24.04 -23.11
C GLU A 420 11.96 25.54 -23.09
N LYS A 421 12.95 26.37 -23.47
CA LYS A 421 12.77 27.82 -23.56
C LYS A 421 11.76 28.25 -24.63
N LYS A 422 11.63 27.47 -25.71
CA LYS A 422 10.69 27.69 -26.82
C LYS A 422 9.64 26.60 -26.88
N CYS A 423 8.41 26.98 -27.18
CA CYS A 423 7.34 26.03 -27.43
C CYS A 423 7.56 25.32 -28.78
N SER A 424 7.67 24.01 -28.78
CA SER A 424 7.84 23.19 -29.99
C SER A 424 6.65 23.23 -30.95
N ASN A 425 5.49 23.70 -30.49
CA ASN A 425 4.27 23.80 -31.32
C ASN A 425 4.08 25.19 -31.97
N CYS A 426 4.37 26.29 -31.26
CA CYS A 426 4.11 27.65 -31.73
C CYS A 426 5.33 28.57 -31.69
N ASN A 427 6.51 28.08 -31.35
CA ASN A 427 7.77 28.80 -31.19
C ASN A 427 7.76 29.99 -30.23
N TYR A 428 6.71 30.10 -29.39
CA TYR A 428 6.65 31.13 -28.35
C TYR A 428 7.73 30.92 -27.29
N GLU A 429 8.46 31.98 -26.97
CA GLU A 429 9.50 32.04 -25.95
C GLU A 429 8.99 32.92 -24.80
N GLU A 430 8.98 32.38 -23.57
CA GLU A 430 8.57 33.18 -22.42
C GLU A 430 9.64 34.23 -22.10
N PRO A 431 9.25 35.52 -21.92
CA PRO A 431 10.20 36.55 -21.53
C PRO A 431 10.75 36.26 -20.12
N ILE A 432 12.06 36.39 -19.95
CA ILE A 432 12.72 36.27 -18.65
C ILE A 432 12.32 37.52 -17.83
N ILE A 433 11.50 37.34 -16.81
CA ILE A 433 11.20 38.39 -15.84
C ILE A 433 12.23 38.22 -14.71
N GLU A 434 13.19 39.13 -14.60
CA GLU A 434 14.02 39.25 -13.41
C GLU A 434 13.12 39.70 -12.25
N VAL A 435 12.88 38.81 -11.30
CA VAL A 435 12.14 39.14 -10.09
C VAL A 435 13.11 39.72 -9.08
N GLU A 436 13.02 41.03 -8.81
CA GLU A 436 13.60 41.61 -7.60
C GLU A 436 12.94 40.95 -6.38
N GLU A 437 13.74 40.43 -5.47
CA GLU A 437 13.28 39.90 -4.18
C GLU A 437 12.64 41.04 -3.37
N LYS A 438 11.33 41.15 -3.40
CA LYS A 438 10.55 41.88 -2.41
C LYS A 438 10.00 40.87 -1.40
N GLU A 439 10.23 41.16 -0.12
CA GLU A 439 9.59 40.44 0.99
C GLU A 439 8.09 40.31 0.71
N VAL A 440 7.64 39.06 0.52
CA VAL A 440 6.23 38.76 0.29
C VAL A 440 5.60 38.53 1.65
N GLU A 441 4.68 39.41 2.04
CA GLU A 441 3.71 39.12 3.08
C GLU A 441 3.05 37.77 2.81
N ILE A 442 3.04 36.92 3.85
CA ILE A 442 2.44 35.59 3.80
C ILE A 442 0.94 35.75 3.60
N VAL A 443 0.51 35.75 2.36
CA VAL A 443 -0.89 35.47 2.03
C VAL A 443 -1.09 33.97 2.23
N THR A 444 -1.89 33.62 3.22
CA THR A 444 -2.36 32.26 3.45
C THR A 444 -2.99 31.74 2.15
N ASN A 445 -2.22 31.02 1.38
CA ASN A 445 -2.75 30.24 0.27
C ASN A 445 -3.58 29.13 0.88
N GLN A 446 -4.90 29.22 0.72
CA GLN A 446 -5.80 28.09 0.90
C GLN A 446 -5.29 26.98 -0.04
N ILE A 447 -4.53 26.05 0.51
CA ILE A 447 -4.16 24.82 -0.17
C ILE A 447 -5.44 24.00 -0.21
N THR A 448 -6.20 24.19 -1.26
CA THR A 448 -7.30 23.29 -1.61
C THR A 448 -6.73 21.89 -1.65
N ALA A 449 -7.37 20.97 -0.93
CA ALA A 449 -7.17 19.55 -1.16
C ALA A 449 -7.19 19.34 -2.67
N VAL A 450 -6.05 19.10 -3.26
CA VAL A 450 -5.99 18.69 -4.64
C VAL A 450 -6.57 17.28 -4.61
N LYS A 451 -7.95 17.17 -4.72
CA LYS A 451 -8.47 16.03 -5.45
C LYS A 451 -7.50 15.94 -6.58
N VAL A 452 -6.77 14.82 -6.73
CA VAL A 452 -6.00 14.60 -7.93
C VAL A 452 -7.06 14.74 -8.99
N LYS A 453 -7.26 15.99 -9.43
CA LYS A 453 -8.02 16.30 -10.59
C LYS A 453 -7.19 15.55 -11.59
N GLN A 454 -7.61 14.32 -11.89
CA GLN A 454 -7.19 13.74 -13.13
C GLN A 454 -7.56 14.84 -14.11
N ILE A 455 -6.60 15.70 -14.45
CA ILE A 455 -6.72 16.63 -15.55
C ILE A 455 -6.63 15.69 -16.73
N TYR A 456 -7.79 15.22 -17.12
CA TYR A 456 -7.89 14.28 -18.21
C TYR A 456 -7.47 15.02 -19.49
N PRO A 457 -6.36 14.65 -20.07
CA PRO A 457 -5.97 15.22 -21.35
C PRO A 457 -7.09 15.02 -22.37
N SER A 458 -7.19 15.88 -23.38
CA SER A 458 -8.19 15.73 -24.46
C SER A 458 -8.14 14.32 -25.03
N GLY A 459 -9.28 13.79 -25.52
CA GLY A 459 -9.35 12.41 -26.02
C GLY A 459 -8.26 12.05 -27.03
N GLU A 460 -7.76 13.03 -27.80
CA GLU A 460 -6.64 12.86 -28.73
C GLU A 460 -5.30 12.61 -28.01
N LYS A 461 -5.06 13.27 -26.88
CA LYS A 461 -3.87 13.05 -26.04
C LYS A 461 -3.90 11.70 -25.36
N ILE A 462 -5.07 11.23 -24.92
CA ILE A 462 -5.24 9.89 -24.33
C ILE A 462 -4.93 8.82 -25.35
N ILE A 463 -5.38 8.97 -26.60
CA ILE A 463 -5.09 8.01 -27.67
C ILE A 463 -3.59 7.99 -28.01
N LYS A 464 -2.96 9.16 -28.16
CA LYS A 464 -1.51 9.24 -28.39
C LYS A 464 -0.72 8.61 -27.23
N TYR A 465 -1.14 8.85 -25.99
CA TYR A 465 -0.53 8.23 -24.82
C TYR A 465 -0.69 6.71 -24.82
N VAL A 466 -1.92 6.20 -25.03
CA VAL A 466 -2.19 4.76 -25.08
C VAL A 466 -1.44 4.08 -26.22
N GLN A 467 -1.32 4.73 -27.37
CA GLN A 467 -0.50 4.24 -28.49
C GLN A 467 0.99 4.23 -28.17
N SER A 468 1.48 5.23 -27.41
CA SER A 468 2.91 5.32 -27.02
C SER A 468 3.34 4.24 -26.02
N ILE A 469 2.39 3.68 -25.24
CA ILE A 469 2.65 2.60 -24.26
C ILE A 469 2.27 1.21 -24.80
N ASN A 470 1.94 1.08 -26.07
CA ASN A 470 1.49 -0.16 -26.71
C ASN A 470 0.27 -0.84 -26.05
N GLU A 471 -0.58 -0.07 -25.36
CA GLU A 471 -1.81 -0.58 -24.75
C GLU A 471 -2.97 -0.62 -25.76
N ASP A 472 -3.94 -1.52 -25.48
CA ASP A 472 -5.11 -1.70 -26.35
C ASP A 472 -6.00 -0.45 -26.34
N ILE A 473 -6.54 -0.13 -27.52
CA ILE A 473 -7.49 0.98 -27.72
C ILE A 473 -8.73 0.87 -26.80
N ASN A 474 -9.08 -0.34 -26.36
CA ASN A 474 -10.15 -0.59 -25.38
C ASN A 474 -9.85 0.04 -24.02
N PHE A 475 -8.58 0.15 -23.63
CA PHE A 475 -8.17 0.82 -22.39
C PHE A 475 -8.43 2.33 -22.46
N ALA A 476 -8.13 2.98 -23.58
CA ALA A 476 -8.44 4.39 -23.83
C ALA A 476 -9.95 4.65 -23.74
N PHE A 477 -10.78 3.74 -24.27
CA PHE A 477 -12.24 3.84 -24.18
C PHE A 477 -12.75 3.71 -22.75
N LYS A 478 -12.21 2.80 -21.95
CA LYS A 478 -12.58 2.64 -20.53
C LYS A 478 -12.33 3.93 -19.75
N ILE A 479 -11.19 4.59 -20.01
CA ILE A 479 -10.87 5.89 -19.40
C ILE A 479 -11.87 6.96 -19.85
N LEU A 480 -12.13 7.08 -21.14
CA LEU A 480 -13.05 8.08 -21.72
C LEU A 480 -14.49 7.92 -21.22
N ILE A 481 -14.97 6.69 -21.06
CA ILE A 481 -16.31 6.40 -20.51
C ILE A 481 -16.41 6.86 -19.06
N ASN A 482 -15.44 6.54 -18.23
CA ASN A 482 -15.44 6.96 -16.84
C ASN A 482 -15.42 8.49 -16.71
N GLN A 483 -14.61 9.18 -17.53
CA GLN A 483 -14.55 10.64 -17.59
C GLN A 483 -15.88 11.27 -17.97
N THR A 484 -16.49 10.72 -19.02
CA THR A 484 -17.77 11.23 -19.54
C THR A 484 -18.87 11.08 -18.50
N PHE A 485 -18.85 9.97 -17.74
CA PHE A 485 -19.78 9.72 -16.64
C PHE A 485 -19.62 10.74 -15.50
N ASP A 486 -18.39 10.99 -15.07
CA ASP A 486 -18.11 11.95 -13.99
C ASP A 486 -18.53 13.39 -14.36
N LEU A 487 -18.28 13.77 -15.62
CA LEU A 487 -18.72 15.08 -16.13
C LEU A 487 -20.25 15.18 -16.22
N PHE A 488 -20.92 14.09 -16.59
CA PHE A 488 -22.37 13.99 -16.63
C PHE A 488 -23.00 14.21 -15.25
N VAL A 489 -22.49 13.48 -14.23
CA VAL A 489 -22.97 13.61 -12.84
C VAL A 489 -22.77 15.02 -12.31
N LYS A 490 -21.60 15.64 -12.55
CA LYS A 490 -21.30 17.01 -12.10
C LYS A 490 -22.18 18.10 -12.72
N ASN A 491 -22.57 17.93 -13.98
CA ASN A 491 -23.28 18.99 -14.73
C ASN A 491 -24.81 18.81 -14.74
N LYS A 492 -25.36 17.86 -13.98
CA LYS A 492 -26.81 17.59 -13.86
C LYS A 492 -27.51 17.48 -15.24
N VAL A 493 -26.87 16.88 -16.23
CA VAL A 493 -27.46 16.59 -17.53
C VAL A 493 -28.46 15.44 -17.38
N THR A 494 -29.65 15.54 -17.96
CA THR A 494 -30.64 14.45 -17.82
C THR A 494 -30.21 13.19 -18.57
N PHE A 495 -30.49 12.03 -17.98
CA PHE A 495 -30.16 10.72 -18.54
C PHE A 495 -30.66 10.54 -19.98
N GLY A 496 -31.91 10.97 -20.26
CA GLY A 496 -32.50 10.88 -21.60
C GLY A 496 -31.72 11.67 -22.65
N SER A 497 -31.32 12.91 -22.35
CA SER A 497 -30.53 13.73 -23.27
C SER A 497 -29.16 13.16 -23.54
N TYR A 498 -28.53 12.53 -22.56
CA TYR A 498 -27.22 11.93 -22.73
C TYR A 498 -27.29 10.65 -23.59
N ILE A 499 -28.25 9.75 -23.32
CA ILE A 499 -28.44 8.53 -24.11
C ILE A 499 -28.84 8.88 -25.56
N GLN A 500 -29.71 9.87 -25.76
CA GLN A 500 -30.10 10.33 -27.09
C GLN A 500 -28.88 10.89 -27.87
N SER A 501 -28.00 11.62 -27.20
CA SER A 501 -26.75 12.12 -27.78
C SER A 501 -25.78 10.99 -28.15
N LEU A 502 -25.66 9.97 -27.29
CA LEU A 502 -24.86 8.76 -27.58
C LEU A 502 -25.38 7.97 -28.79
N ASN A 503 -26.70 7.84 -28.90
CA ASN A 503 -27.33 7.09 -29.98
C ASN A 503 -27.25 7.81 -31.34
N ASN A 504 -27.38 9.13 -31.33
CA ASN A 504 -27.45 9.94 -32.55
C ASN A 504 -26.08 10.46 -33.01
N GLY A 505 -25.00 10.23 -32.24
CA GLY A 505 -23.67 10.77 -32.54
C GLY A 505 -23.59 12.32 -32.49
N LYS A 506 -24.70 12.98 -32.07
CA LYS A 506 -24.78 14.44 -31.95
C LYS A 506 -24.96 14.79 -30.48
N PHE A 507 -23.95 15.33 -29.88
CA PHE A 507 -24.04 15.80 -28.50
C PHE A 507 -24.61 17.23 -28.45
N ASP A 508 -25.44 17.50 -27.41
CA ASP A 508 -25.89 18.86 -27.10
C ASP A 508 -24.67 19.80 -27.03
N LYS A 509 -24.85 21.07 -27.44
CA LYS A 509 -23.78 22.09 -27.42
C LYS A 509 -23.08 22.19 -26.06
N ARG A 510 -23.78 21.91 -24.94
CA ARG A 510 -23.20 21.87 -23.59
C ARG A 510 -22.29 20.66 -23.40
N ILE A 511 -22.68 19.50 -23.89
CA ILE A 511 -21.88 18.27 -23.83
C ILE A 511 -20.68 18.38 -24.76
N ASN A 512 -20.86 18.95 -25.95
CA ASN A 512 -19.75 19.24 -26.88
C ASN A 512 -18.74 20.23 -26.30
N LYS A 513 -19.19 21.23 -25.55
CA LYS A 513 -18.32 22.20 -24.85
C LYS A 513 -17.51 21.53 -23.73
N ILE A 514 -18.06 20.49 -23.08
CA ILE A 514 -17.44 19.75 -21.98
C ILE A 514 -16.48 18.69 -22.51
N LEU A 515 -16.87 17.94 -23.55
CA LEU A 515 -16.09 16.84 -24.12
C LEU A 515 -15.05 17.28 -25.17
N GLY A 516 -15.25 18.46 -25.78
CA GLY A 516 -14.45 18.98 -26.89
C GLY A 516 -14.76 18.30 -28.24
N GLU A 517 -14.64 19.04 -29.35
CA GLU A 517 -14.84 18.50 -30.72
C GLU A 517 -14.03 17.25 -31.08
N PRO A 518 -12.80 17.03 -30.55
CA PRO A 518 -12.02 15.85 -30.85
C PRO A 518 -12.69 14.52 -30.52
N PHE A 519 -13.57 14.48 -29.49
CA PHE A 519 -14.20 13.23 -29.05
C PHE A 519 -15.10 12.61 -30.12
N ILE A 520 -15.87 13.44 -30.83
CA ILE A 520 -16.76 12.99 -31.92
C ILE A 520 -15.93 12.51 -33.11
N LYS A 521 -14.83 13.19 -33.45
CA LYS A 521 -13.91 12.78 -34.51
C LYS A 521 -13.27 11.43 -34.23
N ILE A 522 -12.96 11.15 -32.96
CA ILE A 522 -12.39 9.88 -32.52
C ILE A 522 -13.40 8.74 -32.68
N ILE A 523 -14.64 8.94 -32.24
CA ILE A 523 -15.70 7.93 -32.37
C ILE A 523 -15.98 7.61 -33.85
N ASN A 524 -15.93 8.62 -34.72
CA ASN A 524 -16.19 8.47 -36.15
C ASN A 524 -15.01 7.91 -36.95
N ALA A 525 -13.79 8.01 -36.41
CA ALA A 525 -12.56 7.52 -37.07
C ALA A 525 -12.22 6.05 -36.74
N LEU A 526 -13.03 5.38 -35.89
CA LEU A 526 -12.78 3.99 -35.48
C LEU A 526 -13.11 3.00 -36.59
N PRO A 527 -12.23 2.00 -36.88
CA PRO A 527 -12.48 0.98 -37.87
C PRO A 527 -13.75 0.19 -37.62
N SER A 528 -14.43 -0.29 -38.65
CA SER A 528 -15.73 -0.99 -38.60
C SER A 528 -15.74 -2.24 -37.71
N LYS A 529 -14.60 -2.87 -37.43
CA LYS A 529 -14.48 -3.97 -36.44
C LYS A 529 -14.76 -3.54 -35.01
N THR A 530 -14.70 -2.25 -34.70
CA THR A 530 -14.95 -1.67 -33.36
C THR A 530 -16.42 -1.39 -33.08
N ASN A 531 -17.33 -1.55 -34.05
CA ASN A 531 -18.76 -1.31 -33.83
C ASN A 531 -19.37 -2.26 -32.77
N ARG A 532 -18.88 -3.52 -32.68
CA ARG A 532 -19.30 -4.45 -31.61
C ARG A 532 -18.81 -3.99 -30.23
N THR A 533 -17.59 -3.50 -30.16
CA THR A 533 -16.98 -2.96 -28.94
C THR A 533 -17.71 -1.67 -28.50
N LEU A 534 -18.04 -0.79 -29.46
CA LEU A 534 -18.81 0.42 -29.18
C LEU A 534 -20.23 0.11 -28.66
N ALA A 535 -20.92 -0.88 -29.24
CA ALA A 535 -22.22 -1.35 -28.78
C ALA A 535 -22.13 -1.93 -27.35
N PHE A 536 -21.11 -2.74 -27.07
CA PHE A 536 -20.84 -3.29 -25.75
C PHE A 536 -20.55 -2.18 -24.71
N LEU A 537 -19.74 -1.20 -25.06
CA LEU A 537 -19.42 -0.08 -24.20
C LEU A 537 -20.63 0.82 -23.93
N LYS A 538 -21.50 1.04 -24.94
CA LYS A 538 -22.78 1.74 -24.77
C LYS A 538 -23.70 1.00 -23.80
N THR A 539 -23.77 -0.33 -23.88
CA THR A 539 -24.55 -1.16 -22.95
C THR A 539 -24.00 -1.05 -21.53
N LYS A 540 -22.70 -1.21 -21.33
CA LYS A 540 -22.04 -1.07 -20.03
C LYS A 540 -22.22 0.31 -19.39
N LEU A 541 -22.16 1.38 -20.19
CA LEU A 541 -22.42 2.73 -19.72
C LEU A 541 -23.88 2.92 -19.31
N LYS A 542 -24.82 2.36 -20.08
CA LYS A 542 -26.24 2.37 -19.78
C LYS A 542 -26.54 1.65 -18.46
N ASP A 543 -25.96 0.46 -18.26
CA ASP A 543 -26.11 -0.33 -17.04
C ASP A 543 -25.59 0.44 -15.81
N LYS A 544 -24.42 1.09 -15.94
CA LYS A 544 -23.82 1.89 -14.86
C LYS A 544 -24.64 3.13 -14.52
N LEU A 545 -25.23 3.77 -15.52
CA LEU A 545 -26.13 4.91 -15.34
C LEU A 545 -27.46 4.50 -14.71
N GLN A 546 -28.01 3.32 -15.07
CA GLN A 546 -29.22 2.77 -14.45
C GLN A 546 -28.98 2.46 -12.97
N GLN A 547 -27.89 1.77 -12.64
CA GLN A 547 -27.49 1.52 -11.25
C GLN A 547 -27.31 2.80 -10.42
N TYR A 548 -26.85 3.88 -11.04
CA TYR A 548 -26.75 5.18 -10.37
C TYR A 548 -28.11 5.82 -10.14
N TYR A 549 -29.01 5.72 -11.11
CA TYR A 549 -30.39 6.23 -11.01
C TYR A 549 -31.19 5.51 -9.94
N ASP A 550 -31.06 4.18 -9.89
CA ASP A 550 -31.73 3.32 -8.90
C ASP A 550 -31.23 3.58 -7.46
N LYS A 551 -30.05 4.19 -7.30
CA LYS A 551 -29.50 4.59 -5.98
C LYS A 551 -29.93 5.99 -5.52
N ILE A 552 -30.43 6.84 -6.41
CA ILE A 552 -30.86 8.22 -6.10
C ILE A 552 -32.39 8.27 -5.83
N GLN A 553 -33.15 7.28 -6.31
CA GLN A 553 -34.55 7.07 -5.91
C GLN A 553 -34.61 6.30 -4.59
#